data_8725097338f32204ba6682fa2fcf8883
#
_entry.id   8725097338f32204ba6682fa2fcf8883
#
_cell.length_a   1.000
_cell.length_b   1.000
_cell.length_c   1.000
_cell.angle_alpha   90.00
_cell.angle_beta   90.00
_cell.angle_gamma   90.00
#
_symmetry.space_group_name_H-M   'P 1'
#
loop_
_entity.id
_entity.type
_entity.pdbx_description
1 polymer ?
#
loop_
_entity_poly.entity_id
_entity_poly.type
_entity_poly.pdbx_seq_one_letter_code
_entity_poly.pdbx_strand_id
1 'polypeptide(L)'
;MKRLMSIVAVVLVFTVPAFALSDAEYLRMKKSSADFAEADKFLSDAYNNVKNVMPRSEFASIKEEQREWIKSGRDEAARAFMNEGYSKIEAYTKATEERGEELYHIFQMYMKEN
;
A
#
# COMPACT_ATOMS: atom_id res chain seq x y z
N MET A 1 -9.03 -0.67 12.51
CA MET A 1 -9.42 -0.83 12.13
C MET A 1 -9.99 -0.96 11.57
N LYS A 2 -9.92 -0.70 11.26
CA LYS A 2 -10.58 -0.86 10.65
C LYS A 2 -10.74 -1.61 10.11
N ARG A 3 -10.74 -2.16 10.08
CA ARG A 3 -10.98 -2.99 9.49
C ARG A 3 -11.74 -3.50 9.03
N LEU A 4 -12.11 -3.43 8.89
CA LEU A 4 -12.85 -4.01 8.37
C LEU A 4 -13.08 -4.10 7.35
N MET A 5 -13.11 -3.46 7.28
CA MET A 5 -13.35 -3.39 6.09
C MET A 5 -12.94 -4.40 5.35
N SER A 6 -12.28 -4.79 5.69
CA SER A 6 -11.66 -5.84 5.07
C SER A 6 -12.52 -6.97 4.76
N ILE A 7 -13.55 -7.06 5.41
CA ILE A 7 -14.42 -8.13 5.13
C ILE A 7 -15.04 -8.01 3.80
N VAL A 8 -15.30 -6.80 3.44
CA VAL A 8 -15.84 -6.55 2.13
C VAL A 8 -14.86 -6.99 1.07
N ALA A 9 -13.61 -6.84 1.37
CA ALA A 9 -12.59 -7.22 0.44
C ALA A 9 -12.64 -8.69 0.11
N VAL A 10 -13.10 -9.49 1.02
CA VAL A 10 -13.18 -10.91 0.78
C VAL A 10 -13.99 -11.24 -0.44
N VAL A 11 -15.06 -10.52 -0.60
CA VAL A 11 -15.93 -10.75 -1.74
C VAL A 11 -15.22 -10.45 -3.03
N LEU A 12 -14.36 -9.47 -3.00
CA LEU A 12 -13.66 -9.04 -4.20
C LEU A 12 -12.58 -9.99 -4.63
N VAL A 13 -12.21 -10.90 -3.76
CA VAL A 13 -11.15 -11.84 -4.06
C VAL A 13 -11.49 -12.71 -5.26
N PHE A 14 -12.75 -12.92 -5.50
CA PHE A 14 -13.16 -13.82 -6.55
C PHE A 14 -12.96 -13.25 -7.93
N THR A 15 -12.80 -11.97 -8.05
CA THR A 15 -12.63 -11.37 -9.37
C THR A 15 -11.40 -10.52 -9.36
N VAL A 16 -10.50 -10.82 -10.29
CA VAL A 16 -9.33 -9.99 -10.48
C VAL A 16 -9.73 -8.92 -11.47
N PRO A 17 -9.81 -7.67 -11.03
CA PRO A 17 -10.23 -6.60 -11.92
C PRO A 17 -9.27 -6.47 -13.09
N ALA A 18 -9.82 -6.12 -14.25
CA ALA A 18 -8.99 -5.93 -15.42
C ALA A 18 -7.95 -4.84 -15.22
N PHE A 19 -8.20 -3.92 -14.28
CA PHE A 19 -7.25 -2.82 -14.03
C PHE A 19 -6.17 -3.19 -13.02
N ALA A 20 -6.24 -4.39 -12.42
CA ALA A 20 -5.27 -4.79 -11.43
C ALA A 20 -3.85 -4.67 -11.96
N LEU A 21 -2.93 -4.28 -11.09
CA LEU A 21 -1.55 -4.02 -11.48
C LEU A 21 -0.77 -5.32 -11.57
N SER A 22 -0.27 -5.62 -12.75
CA SER A 22 0.61 -6.77 -12.92
C SER A 22 2.03 -6.38 -12.56
N ASP A 23 2.87 -7.39 -12.35
CA ASP A 23 4.28 -7.13 -12.05
C ASP A 23 4.96 -6.36 -13.17
N ALA A 24 4.64 -6.68 -14.41
CA ALA A 24 5.22 -5.99 -15.55
C ALA A 24 4.81 -4.53 -15.59
N GLU A 25 3.54 -4.26 -15.30
CA GLU A 25 3.06 -2.88 -15.26
C GLU A 25 3.71 -2.11 -14.12
N TYR A 26 3.85 -2.74 -12.97
CA TYR A 26 4.48 -2.12 -11.82
C TYR A 26 5.89 -1.65 -12.17
N LEU A 27 6.66 -2.53 -12.80
CA LEU A 27 8.02 -2.19 -13.20
C LEU A 27 8.05 -1.08 -14.24
N ARG A 28 7.12 -1.11 -15.20
CA ARG A 28 7.05 -0.06 -16.21
C ARG A 28 6.70 1.28 -15.58
N MET A 29 5.77 1.28 -14.62
CA MET A 29 5.39 2.52 -13.95
C MET A 29 6.55 3.11 -13.17
N LYS A 30 7.34 2.26 -12.52
CA LYS A 30 8.51 2.74 -11.79
C LYS A 30 9.53 3.39 -12.72
N LYS A 31 9.66 2.87 -13.93
CA LYS A 31 10.60 3.42 -14.89
C LYS A 31 10.08 4.70 -15.55
N SER A 32 8.77 4.76 -15.78
CA SER A 32 8.20 5.85 -16.56
C SER A 32 7.70 7.02 -15.73
N SER A 33 7.51 6.82 -14.43
CA SER A 33 6.96 7.87 -13.57
C SER A 33 7.85 8.09 -12.36
N ALA A 34 8.47 9.26 -12.30
CA ALA A 34 9.29 9.62 -11.15
C ALA A 34 8.43 9.71 -9.88
N ASP A 35 7.21 10.19 -10.01
CA ASP A 35 6.32 10.31 -8.86
C ASP A 35 5.97 8.94 -8.28
N PHE A 36 5.68 7.98 -9.15
CA PHE A 36 5.38 6.64 -8.68
C PHE A 36 6.61 6.00 -8.05
N ALA A 37 7.78 6.18 -8.65
CA ALA A 37 9.02 5.64 -8.11
C ALA A 37 9.31 6.21 -6.73
N GLU A 38 9.07 7.51 -6.54
CA GLU A 38 9.25 8.16 -5.25
C GLU A 38 8.28 7.63 -4.20
N ALA A 39 7.02 7.46 -4.60
CA ALA A 39 6.01 6.94 -3.68
C ALA A 39 6.37 5.52 -3.25
N ASP A 40 6.84 4.72 -4.20
CA ASP A 40 7.22 3.34 -3.93
C ASP A 40 8.42 3.28 -2.98
N LYS A 41 9.40 4.18 -3.20
CA LYS A 41 10.56 4.24 -2.33
C LYS A 41 10.16 4.69 -0.92
N PHE A 42 9.29 5.68 -0.83
CA PHE A 42 8.80 6.16 0.47
C PHE A 42 8.12 5.03 1.24
N LEU A 43 7.28 4.26 0.55
CA LEU A 43 6.60 3.13 1.17
C LEU A 43 7.61 2.08 1.65
N SER A 44 8.58 1.75 0.81
CA SER A 44 9.60 0.77 1.17
C SER A 44 10.40 1.22 2.38
N ASP A 45 10.78 2.50 2.40
CA ASP A 45 11.55 3.04 3.51
C ASP A 45 10.72 3.01 4.80
N ALA A 46 9.44 3.38 4.71
CA ALA A 46 8.56 3.39 5.88
C ALA A 46 8.38 1.97 6.41
N TYR A 47 8.18 1.01 5.52
CA TYR A 47 8.02 -0.38 5.90
C TYR A 47 9.28 -0.90 6.61
N ASN A 48 10.45 -0.61 6.06
CA ASN A 48 11.71 -1.05 6.65
C ASN A 48 11.96 -0.38 7.99
N ASN A 49 11.58 0.88 8.14
CA ASN A 49 11.72 1.57 9.41
C ASN A 49 10.88 0.92 10.50
N VAL A 50 9.63 0.58 10.18
CA VAL A 50 8.77 -0.11 11.14
C VAL A 50 9.36 -1.47 11.48
N LYS A 51 9.81 -2.20 10.47
CA LYS A 51 10.41 -3.51 10.67
C LYS A 51 11.62 -3.45 11.61
N ASN A 52 12.42 -2.41 11.48
CA ASN A 52 13.65 -2.29 12.23
C ASN A 52 13.43 -1.91 13.69
N VAL A 53 12.33 -1.23 14.01
CA VAL A 53 12.11 -0.77 15.38
C VAL A 53 11.13 -1.62 16.18
N MET A 54 10.26 -2.37 15.52
CA MET A 54 9.29 -3.18 16.23
C MET A 54 9.84 -4.56 16.55
N PRO A 55 9.45 -5.13 17.71
CA PRO A 55 9.77 -6.53 17.98
C PRO A 55 9.15 -7.39 16.90
N ARG A 56 9.80 -8.51 16.60
CA ARG A 56 9.35 -9.40 15.53
C ARG A 56 7.89 -9.82 15.70
N SER A 57 7.48 -10.10 16.94
CA SER A 57 6.12 -10.56 17.19
C SER A 57 5.09 -9.48 16.86
N GLU A 58 5.42 -8.23 17.13
CA GLU A 58 4.50 -7.13 16.82
C GLU A 58 4.50 -6.82 15.33
N PHE A 59 5.67 -6.92 14.72
CA PHE A 59 5.79 -6.63 13.30
C PHE A 59 5.05 -7.66 12.45
N ALA A 60 4.81 -8.85 12.97
CA ALA A 60 4.13 -9.90 12.20
C ALA A 60 2.77 -9.44 11.64
N SER A 61 2.02 -8.67 12.43
CA SER A 61 0.73 -8.18 11.95
C SER A 61 0.88 -7.13 10.86
N ILE A 62 1.89 -6.28 10.97
CA ILE A 62 2.17 -5.28 9.94
C ILE A 62 2.56 -5.99 8.64
N LYS A 63 3.38 -7.03 8.75
CA LYS A 63 3.81 -7.79 7.58
C LYS A 63 2.63 -8.43 6.87
N GLU A 64 1.70 -8.97 7.64
CA GLU A 64 0.51 -9.60 7.05
C GLU A 64 -0.40 -8.57 6.41
N GLU A 65 -0.60 -7.42 7.06
CA GLU A 65 -1.37 -6.33 6.47
C GLU A 65 -0.75 -5.87 5.15
N GLN A 66 0.57 -5.77 5.13
CA GLN A 66 1.25 -5.32 3.92
C GLN A 66 1.08 -6.32 2.79
N ARG A 67 1.12 -7.60 3.13
CA ARG A 67 0.89 -8.63 2.14
C ARG A 67 -0.51 -8.54 1.54
N GLU A 68 -1.51 -8.33 2.39
CA GLU A 68 -2.89 -8.18 1.93
C GLU A 68 -3.06 -6.90 1.10
N TRP A 69 -2.36 -5.84 1.49
CA TRP A 69 -2.44 -4.60 0.72
C TRP A 69 -1.87 -4.80 -0.68
N ILE A 70 -0.75 -5.48 -0.80
CA ILE A 70 -0.17 -5.75 -2.11
C ILE A 70 -1.09 -6.64 -2.94
N LYS A 71 -1.75 -7.58 -2.29
CA LYS A 71 -2.60 -8.54 -2.97
C LYS A 71 -3.91 -7.92 -3.49
N SER A 72 -4.53 -7.06 -2.70
CA SER A 72 -5.82 -6.50 -3.10
C SER A 72 -6.04 -5.05 -2.68
N GLY A 73 -5.54 -4.64 -1.54
CA GLY A 73 -5.81 -3.30 -1.00
C GLY A 73 -5.33 -2.19 -1.90
N ARG A 74 -4.16 -2.38 -2.52
CA ARG A 74 -3.60 -1.39 -3.42
C ARG A 74 -4.51 -1.15 -4.62
N ASP A 75 -5.01 -2.23 -5.22
CA ASP A 75 -5.92 -2.11 -6.37
C ASP A 75 -7.23 -1.46 -5.98
N GLU A 76 -7.75 -1.79 -4.80
CA GLU A 76 -8.99 -1.19 -4.31
C GLU A 76 -8.82 0.31 -4.08
N ALA A 77 -7.72 0.69 -3.46
CA ALA A 77 -7.44 2.11 -3.23
C ALA A 77 -7.29 2.86 -4.53
N ALA A 78 -6.56 2.26 -5.49
CA ALA A 78 -6.37 2.90 -6.79
C ALA A 78 -7.69 3.03 -7.53
N ARG A 79 -8.57 2.03 -7.42
CA ARG A 79 -9.88 2.13 -8.04
C ARG A 79 -10.67 3.31 -7.51
N ALA A 80 -10.61 3.53 -6.20
CA ALA A 80 -11.31 4.65 -5.59
C ALA A 80 -10.81 5.98 -6.17
N PHE A 81 -9.49 6.11 -6.30
CA PHE A 81 -8.93 7.32 -6.89
C PHE A 81 -9.32 7.47 -8.36
N MET A 82 -9.31 6.37 -9.11
CA MET A 82 -9.73 6.45 -10.51
C MET A 82 -11.19 6.87 -10.64
N ASN A 83 -12.03 6.45 -9.70
CA ASN A 83 -13.42 6.87 -9.69
C ASN A 83 -13.57 8.36 -9.41
N GLU A 84 -12.56 8.97 -8.80
CA GLU A 84 -12.53 10.41 -8.58
C GLU A 84 -11.95 11.18 -9.77
N GLY A 85 -11.50 10.47 -10.79
CA GLY A 85 -11.00 11.11 -11.99
C GLY A 85 -9.51 11.04 -12.23
N TYR A 86 -8.77 10.39 -11.34
CA TYR A 86 -7.32 10.26 -11.53
C TYR A 86 -7.01 9.21 -12.59
N SER A 87 -5.90 9.40 -13.29
CA SER A 87 -5.43 8.40 -14.23
C SER A 87 -4.95 7.18 -13.45
N LYS A 88 -4.75 6.06 -14.13
CA LYS A 88 -4.32 4.84 -13.48
C LYS A 88 -3.00 5.04 -12.74
N ILE A 89 -2.01 5.66 -13.39
CA ILE A 89 -0.71 5.82 -12.76
C ILE A 89 -0.79 6.78 -11.59
N GLU A 90 -1.59 7.85 -11.70
CA GLU A 90 -1.80 8.76 -10.58
C GLU A 90 -2.50 8.06 -9.43
N ALA A 91 -3.48 7.22 -9.75
CA ALA A 91 -4.23 6.50 -8.73
C ALA A 91 -3.32 5.56 -7.93
N TYR A 92 -2.47 4.82 -8.63
CA TYR A 92 -1.55 3.93 -7.93
C TYR A 92 -0.48 4.69 -7.17
N THR A 93 -0.07 5.85 -7.68
CA THR A 93 0.87 6.71 -6.95
C THR A 93 0.25 7.15 -5.63
N LYS A 94 -1.00 7.63 -5.68
CA LYS A 94 -1.68 8.08 -4.47
C LYS A 94 -1.94 6.95 -3.49
N ALA A 95 -2.35 5.79 -3.99
CA ALA A 95 -2.56 4.64 -3.12
C ALA A 95 -1.27 4.24 -2.41
N THR A 96 -0.16 4.29 -3.12
CA THR A 96 1.14 3.94 -2.56
C THR A 96 1.58 4.97 -1.52
N GLU A 97 1.36 6.25 -1.81
CA GLU A 97 1.66 7.33 -0.87
C GLU A 97 0.85 7.18 0.42
N GLU A 98 -0.44 6.87 0.28
CA GLU A 98 -1.29 6.68 1.46
C GLU A 98 -0.77 5.56 2.34
N ARG A 99 -0.41 4.44 1.73
CA ARG A 99 0.08 3.32 2.51
C ARG A 99 1.41 3.66 3.18
N GLY A 100 2.28 4.36 2.46
CA GLY A 100 3.54 4.82 3.03
C GLY A 100 3.32 5.72 4.23
N GLU A 101 2.35 6.63 4.13
CA GLU A 101 2.04 7.53 5.22
C GLU A 101 1.48 6.80 6.44
N GLU A 102 0.66 5.78 6.21
CA GLU A 102 0.16 4.95 7.31
C GLU A 102 1.31 4.29 8.07
N LEU A 103 2.23 3.70 7.34
CA LEU A 103 3.36 3.04 7.97
C LEU A 103 4.31 4.03 8.64
N TYR A 104 4.52 5.17 8.00
CA TYR A 104 5.35 6.22 8.58
C TYR A 104 4.76 6.72 9.89
N HIS A 105 3.43 6.88 9.91
CA HIS A 105 2.74 7.30 11.13
C HIS A 105 2.91 6.26 12.24
N ILE A 106 2.78 4.98 11.90
CA ILE A 106 2.99 3.90 12.87
C ILE A 106 4.41 3.98 13.43
N PHE A 107 5.39 4.19 12.55
CA PHE A 107 6.78 4.32 12.95
C PHE A 107 6.96 5.49 13.93
N GLN A 108 6.38 6.64 13.61
CA GLN A 108 6.47 7.82 14.45
C GLN A 108 5.84 7.58 15.82
N MET A 109 4.67 6.95 15.83
CA MET A 109 3.99 6.66 17.09
C MET A 109 4.81 5.72 17.94
N TYR A 110 5.39 4.69 17.32
CA TYR A 110 6.17 3.72 18.03
C TYR A 110 7.43 4.36 18.64
N MET A 111 8.11 5.18 17.86
CA MET A 111 9.31 5.86 18.34
C MET A 111 9.00 6.83 19.46
N LYS A 112 7.84 7.49 19.39
CA LYS A 112 7.45 8.44 20.40
C LYS A 112 7.17 7.77 21.75
N GLU A 113 6.61 6.56 21.70
CA GLU A 113 6.23 5.84 22.92
C GLU A 113 7.40 5.05 23.53
N ASN A 114 8.42 4.82 22.76
CA ASN A 114 9.54 4.05 23.17
C ASN A 114 10.85 4.85 23.10
#